data_38e3101734b7702b3d998b672c4e804c
#
_entry.id   38e3101734b7702b3d998b672c4e804c
#
_cell.length_a   1.000
_cell.length_b   1.000
_cell.length_c   1.000
_cell.angle_alpha   90.00
_cell.angle_beta   90.00
_cell.angle_gamma   90.00
#
_symmetry.space_group_name_H-M   'P 1'
#
loop_
_entity.id
_entity.type
_entity.pdbx_description
1 polymer ?
#
loop_
_entity_poly.entity_id
_entity_poly.type
_entity_poly.pdbx_seq_one_letter_code
_entity_poly.pdbx_strand_id
1 'polypeptide(L)'
;MENHPAEPLYVDKGLDFYASRTFQDFDGTLDSKISIGWVATWDYAPVAPSRYGKGFWSIPRNLELKTYKEGVRLVQKPVEQLQTLRHKPASVKRALSVGTQRLPGFVPDENVYELDASFSTDVSNTFGLNLCVGEGRKVVVSYDTDSHNLVIDRTHCSDVQIPKFSRMAYARVEPVDNKIRLHIFVDKSSIEIFANDGKDVFTLLTYPGEAQTGIELFAQKKGTKMELDAWMLKSIWR
;
A
#
# COMPACT_ATOMS: atom_id res chain seq x y z
N MET A 1 1.67 22.13 26.35
CA MET A 1 1.49 22.73 25.02
C MET A 1 1.82 21.64 24.01
N GLU A 2 0.84 21.20 23.23
CA GLU A 2 1.12 20.30 22.11
C GLU A 2 1.97 21.08 21.09
N ASN A 3 3.15 20.58 20.81
CA ASN A 3 3.96 21.12 19.71
C ASN A 3 3.23 20.81 18.42
N HIS A 4 2.65 21.82 17.79
CA HIS A 4 2.16 21.66 16.42
C HIS A 4 3.33 21.28 15.52
N PRO A 5 3.25 20.19 14.73
CA PRO A 5 4.30 19.85 13.81
C PRO A 5 4.51 21.00 12.81
N ALA A 6 5.76 21.24 12.43
CA ALA A 6 6.11 22.28 11.46
C ALA A 6 5.48 22.02 10.07
N GLU A 7 5.14 20.76 9.80
CA GLU A 7 4.48 20.31 8.57
C GLU A 7 3.16 19.59 8.88
N PRO A 8 2.17 19.65 7.99
CA PRO A 8 0.90 18.95 8.17
C PRO A 8 1.08 17.45 8.34
N LEU A 9 0.36 16.85 9.28
CA LEU A 9 0.26 15.40 9.42
C LEU A 9 -0.86 14.90 8.51
N TYR A 10 -0.48 14.28 7.39
CA TYR A 10 -1.43 13.69 6.47
C TYR A 10 -1.99 12.38 7.02
N VAL A 11 -3.30 12.20 6.90
CA VAL A 11 -3.99 10.93 7.23
C VAL A 11 -3.56 9.83 6.27
N ASP A 12 -3.33 10.17 5.01
CA ASP A 12 -2.86 9.28 3.96
C ASP A 12 -1.85 10.03 3.10
N LYS A 13 -0.71 9.43 2.82
CA LYS A 13 0.40 10.00 2.05
C LYS A 13 0.35 9.63 0.58
N GLY A 14 -0.67 8.86 0.18
CA GLY A 14 -0.96 8.53 -1.20
C GLY A 14 -1.56 9.70 -1.97
N LEU A 15 -1.86 9.46 -3.24
CA LEU A 15 -2.38 10.46 -4.16
C LEU A 15 -3.91 10.47 -4.22
N ASP A 16 -4.56 9.42 -3.72
CA ASP A 16 -5.98 9.14 -3.98
C ASP A 16 -6.71 8.71 -2.70
N PHE A 17 -6.75 9.57 -1.71
CA PHE A 17 -7.55 9.34 -0.50
C PHE A 17 -8.21 10.65 -0.06
N TYR A 18 -9.53 10.67 -0.02
CA TYR A 18 -10.27 11.89 0.31
C TYR A 18 -11.56 11.59 1.07
N ALA A 19 -12.09 12.60 1.75
CA ALA A 19 -13.40 12.64 2.39
C ALA A 19 -13.68 11.42 3.30
N SER A 20 -12.67 10.94 4.03
CA SER A 20 -12.84 9.82 4.95
C SER A 20 -13.87 10.10 6.05
N ARG A 21 -14.61 9.06 6.42
CA ARG A 21 -15.61 9.07 7.47
C ARG A 21 -15.44 7.88 8.37
N THR A 22 -15.70 8.06 9.65
CA THR A 22 -15.84 6.96 10.61
C THR A 22 -17.29 6.50 10.66
N PHE A 23 -17.47 5.19 10.86
CA PHE A 23 -18.79 4.66 11.20
C PHE A 23 -19.25 5.24 12.52
N GLN A 24 -20.54 5.58 12.58
CA GLN A 24 -21.17 6.01 13.82
C GLN A 24 -21.61 4.77 14.61
N ASP A 25 -21.23 4.77 15.88
CA ASP A 25 -21.63 3.77 16.85
C ASP A 25 -22.73 4.38 17.74
N PHE A 26 -23.97 4.19 17.33
CA PHE A 26 -25.12 4.82 18.00
C PHE A 26 -25.45 4.21 19.36
N ASP A 27 -25.01 2.98 19.61
CA ASP A 27 -25.27 2.24 20.86
C ASP A 27 -24.03 2.10 21.75
N GLY A 28 -22.88 2.61 21.33
CA GLY A 28 -21.64 2.60 22.10
C GLY A 28 -21.00 1.21 22.24
N THR A 29 -21.32 0.28 21.35
CA THR A 29 -20.84 -1.12 21.46
C THR A 29 -19.51 -1.36 20.75
N LEU A 30 -19.04 -0.41 19.92
CA LEU A 30 -17.78 -0.53 19.19
C LEU A 30 -16.60 0.01 20.02
N ASP A 31 -15.67 -0.86 20.37
CA ASP A 31 -14.42 -0.48 21.05
C ASP A 31 -13.41 0.20 20.12
N SER A 32 -13.60 0.09 18.81
CA SER A 32 -12.71 0.64 17.79
C SER A 32 -13.43 1.62 16.87
N LYS A 33 -12.69 2.60 16.35
CA LYS A 33 -13.19 3.54 15.33
C LYS A 33 -12.77 3.04 13.95
N ILE A 34 -13.74 2.61 13.16
CA ILE A 34 -13.53 2.15 11.79
C ILE A 34 -13.79 3.30 10.83
N SER A 35 -12.85 3.53 9.93
CA SER A 35 -12.93 4.55 8.88
C SER A 35 -12.88 3.93 7.50
N ILE A 36 -13.57 4.57 6.55
CA ILE A 36 -13.42 4.38 5.11
C ILE A 36 -13.27 5.74 4.45
N GLY A 37 -12.60 5.77 3.30
CA GLY A 37 -12.42 6.98 2.51
C GLY A 37 -12.76 6.77 1.05
N TRP A 38 -12.88 7.85 0.30
CA TRP A 38 -13.02 7.84 -1.13
C TRP A 38 -11.64 7.69 -1.76
N VAL A 39 -11.42 6.58 -2.48
CA VAL A 39 -10.20 6.33 -3.25
C VAL A 39 -10.35 7.02 -4.60
N ALA A 40 -10.02 8.27 -4.62
CA ALA A 40 -9.96 9.14 -5.79
C ALA A 40 -9.39 10.52 -5.41
N THR A 41 -9.23 11.37 -6.40
CA THR A 41 -8.94 12.80 -6.24
C THR A 41 -9.77 13.64 -7.22
N TRP A 42 -10.13 14.85 -6.82
CA TRP A 42 -10.81 15.81 -7.69
C TRP A 42 -9.97 16.24 -8.90
N ASP A 43 -8.66 16.04 -8.86
CA ASP A 43 -7.76 16.36 -9.96
C ASP A 43 -8.14 15.67 -11.28
N TYR A 44 -8.66 14.42 -11.20
CA TYR A 44 -8.98 13.63 -12.38
C TYR A 44 -10.18 12.69 -12.24
N ALA A 45 -10.87 12.65 -11.11
CA ALA A 45 -12.02 11.76 -10.92
C ALA A 45 -13.08 11.91 -12.05
N PRO A 46 -13.38 13.12 -12.58
CA PRO A 46 -14.36 13.25 -13.64
C PRO A 46 -14.03 12.50 -14.94
N VAL A 47 -12.73 12.30 -15.20
CA VAL A 47 -12.22 11.63 -16.41
C VAL A 47 -11.65 10.24 -16.15
N ALA A 48 -11.69 9.75 -14.91
CA ALA A 48 -11.23 8.42 -14.57
C ALA A 48 -12.02 7.32 -15.29
N PRO A 49 -11.36 6.23 -15.75
CA PRO A 49 -12.00 5.15 -16.48
C PRO A 49 -12.87 4.30 -15.55
N SER A 50 -14.12 4.70 -15.38
CA SER A 50 -15.08 3.96 -14.56
C SER A 50 -16.47 4.04 -15.20
N ARG A 51 -17.18 2.91 -15.20
CA ARG A 51 -18.56 2.80 -15.71
C ARG A 51 -19.61 3.14 -14.64
N TYR A 52 -19.33 2.85 -13.37
CA TYR A 52 -20.31 2.83 -12.28
C TYR A 52 -20.12 3.93 -11.22
N GLY A 53 -19.21 4.84 -11.44
CA GLY A 53 -18.92 5.90 -10.49
C GLY A 53 -17.51 6.45 -10.66
N LYS A 54 -17.17 7.41 -9.85
CA LYS A 54 -15.87 8.08 -9.91
C LYS A 54 -15.11 7.84 -8.61
N GLY A 55 -14.27 6.80 -8.61
CA GLY A 55 -13.52 6.33 -7.46
C GLY A 55 -14.18 5.14 -6.77
N PHE A 56 -13.57 4.72 -5.69
CA PHE A 56 -13.91 3.50 -4.93
C PHE A 56 -13.96 3.81 -3.44
N TRP A 57 -14.44 2.88 -2.64
CA TRP A 57 -14.22 2.91 -1.21
C TRP A 57 -12.85 2.29 -0.89
N SER A 58 -12.12 2.91 0.05
CA SER A 58 -10.94 2.27 0.62
C SER A 58 -11.33 1.01 1.38
N ILE A 59 -10.35 0.13 1.66
CA ILE A 59 -10.59 -0.90 2.66
C ILE A 59 -10.92 -0.25 4.01
N PRO A 60 -11.75 -0.88 4.85
CA PRO A 60 -12.05 -0.39 6.20
C PRO A 60 -10.79 -0.42 7.08
N ARG A 61 -10.58 0.65 7.84
CA ARG A 61 -9.39 0.85 8.68
C ARG A 61 -9.76 1.10 10.14
N ASN A 62 -9.21 0.32 11.05
CA ASN A 62 -9.23 0.65 12.47
C ASN A 62 -8.30 1.83 12.75
N LEU A 63 -8.79 2.82 13.48
CA LEU A 63 -8.05 4.01 13.87
C LEU A 63 -7.60 3.89 15.33
N GLU A 64 -6.31 4.09 15.56
CA GLU A 64 -5.69 4.13 16.88
C GLU A 64 -4.83 5.38 17.02
N LEU A 65 -4.75 5.94 18.24
CA LEU A 65 -3.77 6.95 18.57
C LEU A 65 -2.62 6.30 19.34
N LYS A 66 -1.39 6.48 18.86
CA LYS A 66 -0.18 5.98 19.50
C LYS A 66 0.81 7.09 19.77
N THR A 67 1.47 7.03 20.94
CA THR A 67 2.53 7.96 21.30
C THR A 67 3.87 7.42 20.81
N TYR A 68 4.55 8.23 20.03
CA TYR A 68 5.92 8.01 19.55
C TYR A 68 6.86 9.09 20.14
N LYS A 69 8.16 8.98 19.91
CA LYS A 69 9.14 9.99 20.37
C LYS A 69 8.86 11.37 19.80
N GLU A 70 8.34 11.43 18.58
CA GLU A 70 7.97 12.65 17.86
C GLU A 70 6.54 13.12 18.15
N GLY A 71 5.84 12.52 19.12
CA GLY A 71 4.48 12.90 19.55
C GLY A 71 3.43 11.88 19.19
N VAL A 72 2.15 12.25 19.40
CA VAL A 72 1.00 11.39 19.08
C VAL A 72 0.80 11.30 17.56
N ARG A 73 0.55 10.09 17.07
CA ARG A 73 0.25 9.83 15.66
C ARG A 73 -1.02 9.00 15.53
N LEU A 74 -1.78 9.27 14.47
CA LEU A 74 -2.85 8.40 14.04
C LEU A 74 -2.23 7.17 13.36
N VAL A 75 -2.61 5.99 13.82
CA VAL A 75 -2.26 4.70 13.23
C VAL A 75 -3.51 4.10 12.62
N GLN A 76 -3.41 3.59 11.41
CA GLN A 76 -4.52 3.02 10.67
C GLN A 76 -4.17 1.59 10.29
N LYS A 77 -4.99 0.64 10.72
CA LYS A 77 -4.79 -0.78 10.40
C LYS A 77 -5.96 -1.31 9.59
N PRO A 78 -5.73 -2.14 8.57
CA PRO A 78 -6.81 -2.89 7.95
C PRO A 78 -7.62 -3.62 9.02
N VAL A 79 -8.95 -3.65 8.90
CA VAL A 79 -9.79 -4.40 9.85
C VAL A 79 -9.50 -5.90 9.72
N GLU A 80 -9.48 -6.62 10.85
CA GLU A 80 -9.14 -8.04 10.90
C GLU A 80 -10.11 -8.92 10.09
N GLN A 81 -11.35 -8.48 9.93
CA GLN A 81 -12.37 -9.16 9.14
C GLN A 81 -11.96 -9.42 7.69
N LEU A 82 -11.06 -8.59 7.11
CA LEU A 82 -10.53 -8.81 5.77
C LEU A 82 -9.78 -10.14 5.63
N GLN A 83 -9.23 -10.69 6.73
CA GLN A 83 -8.56 -11.99 6.72
C GLN A 83 -9.48 -13.14 6.31
N THR A 84 -10.81 -13.00 6.48
CA THR A 84 -11.80 -14.00 6.05
C THR A 84 -11.87 -14.14 4.53
N LEU A 85 -11.37 -13.15 3.79
CA LEU A 85 -11.31 -13.15 2.34
C LEU A 85 -10.09 -13.89 1.79
N ARG A 86 -9.08 -14.15 2.62
CA ARG A 86 -7.81 -14.78 2.23
C ARG A 86 -8.01 -16.20 1.73
N HIS A 87 -7.38 -16.53 0.61
CA HIS A 87 -7.24 -17.89 0.12
C HIS A 87 -5.93 -18.03 -0.69
N LYS A 88 -5.57 -19.25 -1.12
CA LYS A 88 -4.32 -19.55 -1.84
C LYS A 88 -3.09 -18.91 -1.16
N PRO A 89 -2.78 -19.25 0.10
CA PRO A 89 -1.66 -18.66 0.82
C PRO A 89 -0.32 -19.08 0.20
N ALA A 90 0.66 -18.18 0.27
CA ALA A 90 2.06 -18.46 -0.03
C ALA A 90 2.95 -17.70 0.96
N SER A 91 4.09 -18.30 1.31
CA SER A 91 5.09 -17.68 2.19
C SER A 91 6.47 -17.79 1.56
N VAL A 92 7.21 -16.70 1.58
CA VAL A 92 8.56 -16.61 1.03
C VAL A 92 9.50 -15.99 2.05
N LYS A 93 10.58 -16.68 2.36
CA LYS A 93 11.64 -16.16 3.23
C LYS A 93 12.99 -16.34 2.53
N ARG A 94 13.66 -15.24 2.25
CA ARG A 94 14.94 -15.25 1.53
C ARG A 94 15.74 -13.96 1.65
N ALA A 95 17.02 -14.02 1.30
CA ALA A 95 17.79 -12.83 0.95
C ALA A 95 17.50 -12.43 -0.50
N LEU A 96 17.38 -11.12 -0.75
CA LEU A 96 17.19 -10.60 -2.10
C LEU A 96 18.49 -10.71 -2.91
N SER A 97 18.35 -11.11 -4.17
CA SER A 97 19.43 -11.04 -5.17
C SER A 97 19.45 -9.66 -5.80
N VAL A 98 20.61 -9.25 -6.32
CA VAL A 98 20.73 -8.03 -7.14
C VAL A 98 19.92 -8.18 -8.42
N GLY A 99 19.27 -7.10 -8.82
CA GLY A 99 18.38 -7.05 -9.99
C GLY A 99 16.95 -7.42 -9.63
N THR A 100 16.17 -7.72 -10.66
CA THR A 100 14.74 -8.00 -10.56
C THR A 100 14.46 -9.48 -10.78
N GLN A 101 13.57 -10.05 -9.99
CA GLN A 101 13.17 -11.45 -10.08
C GLN A 101 11.68 -11.60 -9.75
N ARG A 102 10.98 -12.53 -10.38
CA ARG A 102 9.59 -12.84 -10.07
C ARG A 102 9.44 -13.30 -8.61
N LEU A 103 8.33 -12.95 -7.99
CA LEU A 103 7.98 -13.48 -6.67
C LEU A 103 7.78 -15.00 -6.79
N PRO A 104 8.59 -15.83 -6.10
CA PRO A 104 8.42 -17.27 -6.18
C PRO A 104 7.20 -17.74 -5.41
N GLY A 105 6.54 -18.80 -5.88
CA GLY A 105 5.46 -19.48 -5.16
C GLY A 105 4.12 -18.74 -5.09
N PHE A 106 4.02 -17.53 -5.64
CA PHE A 106 2.78 -16.79 -5.70
C PHE A 106 2.63 -16.10 -7.07
N VAL A 107 1.61 -16.51 -7.81
CA VAL A 107 1.23 -15.93 -9.10
C VAL A 107 -0.25 -15.56 -9.01
N PRO A 108 -0.60 -14.28 -8.92
CA PRO A 108 -2.00 -13.87 -8.88
C PRO A 108 -2.73 -14.19 -10.19
N ASP A 109 -3.94 -14.69 -10.07
CA ASP A 109 -4.82 -14.88 -11.24
C ASP A 109 -5.36 -13.52 -11.73
N GLU A 110 -5.48 -12.57 -10.80
CA GLU A 110 -5.93 -11.20 -11.04
C GLU A 110 -5.36 -10.26 -9.97
N ASN A 111 -5.46 -8.95 -10.20
CA ASN A 111 -5.01 -7.93 -9.23
C ASN A 111 -5.98 -7.78 -8.05
N VAL A 112 -6.22 -8.86 -7.31
CA VAL A 112 -7.03 -8.90 -6.08
C VAL A 112 -6.29 -9.77 -5.06
N TYR A 113 -5.32 -9.17 -4.36
CA TYR A 113 -4.45 -9.90 -3.46
C TYR A 113 -3.94 -9.03 -2.31
N GLU A 114 -3.41 -9.69 -1.31
CA GLU A 114 -2.81 -9.12 -0.11
C GLU A 114 -1.39 -9.64 0.05
N LEU A 115 -0.46 -8.73 0.40
CA LEU A 115 0.92 -9.05 0.73
C LEU A 115 1.25 -8.45 2.10
N ASP A 116 1.91 -9.23 2.96
CA ASP A 116 2.52 -8.76 4.19
C ASP A 116 4.02 -9.02 4.09
N ALA A 117 4.80 -7.98 3.82
CA ALA A 117 6.22 -8.08 3.53
C ALA A 117 7.05 -7.33 4.57
N SER A 118 8.10 -7.98 5.06
CA SER A 118 9.09 -7.39 5.97
C SER A 118 10.48 -7.49 5.35
N PHE A 119 11.19 -6.37 5.30
CA PHE A 119 12.55 -6.29 4.75
C PHE A 119 13.51 -5.78 5.82
N SER A 120 14.71 -6.39 5.93
CA SER A 120 15.77 -5.85 6.79
C SER A 120 16.38 -4.58 6.18
N THR A 121 16.73 -3.63 7.06
CA THR A 121 17.38 -2.36 6.67
C THR A 121 18.82 -2.25 7.18
N ASP A 122 19.44 -3.38 7.54
CA ASP A 122 20.79 -3.43 8.10
C ASP A 122 21.90 -3.11 7.08
N VAL A 123 21.55 -3.07 5.79
CA VAL A 123 22.48 -2.83 4.68
C VAL A 123 22.00 -1.64 3.87
N SER A 124 22.90 -0.69 3.59
CA SER A 124 22.63 0.41 2.65
C SER A 124 22.22 -0.13 1.28
N ASN A 125 20.97 0.01 0.91
CA ASN A 125 20.38 -0.57 -0.28
C ASN A 125 19.10 0.16 -0.70
N THR A 126 18.75 0.05 -1.98
CA THR A 126 17.41 0.34 -2.49
C THR A 126 16.79 -0.98 -2.94
N PHE A 127 15.62 -1.30 -2.42
CA PHE A 127 14.92 -2.56 -2.71
C PHE A 127 13.41 -2.36 -2.70
N GLY A 128 12.68 -3.37 -3.14
CA GLY A 128 11.22 -3.32 -3.08
C GLY A 128 10.50 -4.35 -3.93
N LEU A 129 9.28 -3.96 -4.32
CA LEU A 129 8.33 -4.74 -5.08
C LEU A 129 7.93 -3.99 -6.36
N ASN A 130 7.83 -4.71 -7.47
CA ASN A 130 7.08 -4.28 -8.63
C ASN A 130 5.74 -5.01 -8.60
N LEU A 131 4.65 -4.28 -8.60
CA LEU A 131 3.27 -4.79 -8.57
C LEU A 131 2.60 -4.53 -9.91
N CYS A 132 1.57 -5.29 -10.23
CA CYS A 132 0.84 -5.18 -11.49
C CYS A 132 1.80 -5.21 -12.69
N VAL A 133 2.71 -6.18 -12.71
CA VAL A 133 3.73 -6.28 -13.77
C VAL A 133 3.16 -7.00 -14.99
N GLY A 134 3.32 -6.40 -16.13
CA GLY A 134 2.96 -6.98 -17.44
C GLY A 134 3.05 -5.95 -18.55
N GLU A 135 3.21 -6.39 -19.79
CA GLU A 135 3.20 -5.54 -20.97
C GLU A 135 4.16 -4.34 -20.91
N GLY A 136 5.32 -4.52 -20.25
CA GLY A 136 6.30 -3.47 -20.04
C GLY A 136 5.93 -2.42 -18.97
N ARG A 137 4.85 -2.65 -18.22
CA ARG A 137 4.32 -1.73 -17.21
C ARG A 137 4.35 -2.33 -15.81
N LYS A 138 4.30 -1.47 -14.81
CA LYS A 138 4.28 -1.84 -13.40
C LYS A 138 4.03 -0.64 -12.50
N VAL A 139 3.69 -0.92 -11.25
CA VAL A 139 3.82 0.01 -10.13
C VAL A 139 5.07 -0.37 -9.36
N VAL A 140 5.95 0.58 -9.07
CA VAL A 140 7.17 0.34 -8.29
C VAL A 140 6.97 0.81 -6.86
N VAL A 141 7.11 -0.08 -5.90
CA VAL A 141 7.15 0.23 -4.46
C VAL A 141 8.59 0.05 -4.02
N SER A 142 9.32 1.13 -3.80
CA SER A 142 10.75 1.11 -3.46
C SER A 142 11.03 1.75 -2.11
N TYR A 143 11.95 1.16 -1.37
CA TYR A 143 12.47 1.71 -0.13
C TYR A 143 13.98 1.91 -0.24
N ASP A 144 14.43 3.10 0.10
CA ASP A 144 15.84 3.45 0.18
C ASP A 144 16.27 3.57 1.65
N THR A 145 17.22 2.75 2.07
CA THR A 145 17.64 2.65 3.47
C THR A 145 18.48 3.83 3.94
N ASP A 146 19.11 4.57 3.04
CA ASP A 146 19.98 5.69 3.41
C ASP A 146 19.15 6.96 3.65
N SER A 147 18.13 7.19 2.84
CA SER A 147 17.22 8.32 2.98
C SER A 147 15.97 8.01 3.79
N HIS A 148 15.70 6.72 4.05
CA HIS A 148 14.45 6.18 4.63
C HIS A 148 13.20 6.55 3.80
N ASN A 149 13.35 6.80 2.51
CA ASN A 149 12.22 7.13 1.65
C ASN A 149 11.53 5.88 1.13
N LEU A 150 10.22 5.82 1.35
CA LEU A 150 9.31 4.91 0.66
C LEU A 150 8.70 5.67 -0.52
N VAL A 151 8.88 5.15 -1.73
CA VAL A 151 8.39 5.74 -2.97
C VAL A 151 7.45 4.74 -3.65
N ILE A 152 6.28 5.21 -4.05
CA ILE A 152 5.34 4.45 -4.85
C ILE A 152 5.22 5.16 -6.21
N ASP A 153 5.85 4.58 -7.22
CA ASP A 153 5.88 5.12 -8.57
C ASP A 153 4.85 4.39 -9.44
N ARG A 154 3.81 5.12 -9.85
CA ARG A 154 2.79 4.66 -10.79
C ARG A 154 2.89 5.32 -12.17
N THR A 155 3.95 6.03 -12.46
CA THR A 155 4.09 6.80 -13.71
C THR A 155 4.00 5.95 -14.97
N HIS A 156 4.32 4.66 -14.87
CA HIS A 156 4.25 3.66 -15.93
C HIS A 156 3.37 2.47 -15.60
N CYS A 157 2.28 2.68 -14.83
CA CYS A 157 1.44 1.58 -14.37
C CYS A 157 0.31 1.21 -15.36
N SER A 158 -0.02 2.08 -16.30
CA SER A 158 -1.22 1.93 -17.14
C SER A 158 -1.05 2.62 -18.49
N ASP A 159 -1.85 2.20 -19.48
CA ASP A 159 -2.04 2.88 -20.76
C ASP A 159 -2.98 4.09 -20.67
N VAL A 160 -3.70 4.20 -19.58
CA VAL A 160 -4.74 5.21 -19.42
C VAL A 160 -4.13 6.59 -19.38
N GLN A 161 -4.51 7.44 -20.33
CA GLN A 161 -4.07 8.83 -20.43
C GLN A 161 -5.02 9.71 -19.64
N ILE A 162 -4.67 9.99 -18.39
CA ILE A 162 -5.45 10.87 -17.51
C ILE A 162 -4.55 12.06 -17.12
N PRO A 163 -4.98 13.31 -17.37
CA PRO A 163 -4.23 14.48 -16.91
C PRO A 163 -3.95 14.42 -15.41
N LYS A 164 -2.72 14.75 -14.99
CA LYS A 164 -2.26 14.74 -13.60
C LYS A 164 -2.19 13.37 -12.90
N PHE A 165 -2.48 12.27 -13.60
CA PHE A 165 -2.44 10.94 -13.01
C PHE A 165 -1.02 10.39 -12.85
N SER A 166 -0.15 10.63 -13.83
CA SER A 166 1.23 10.09 -13.87
C SER A 166 2.11 10.80 -12.83
N ARG A 167 2.04 10.35 -11.57
CA ARG A 167 2.75 10.93 -10.42
C ARG A 167 3.26 9.85 -9.49
N MET A 168 4.26 10.18 -8.68
CA MET A 168 4.77 9.36 -7.58
C MET A 168 4.23 9.87 -6.25
N ALA A 169 3.91 8.94 -5.33
CA ALA A 169 3.77 9.23 -3.91
C ALA A 169 5.09 8.89 -3.21
N TYR A 170 5.50 9.68 -2.25
CA TYR A 170 6.69 9.40 -1.45
C TYR A 170 6.58 9.99 -0.04
N ALA A 171 7.22 9.36 0.90
CA ALA A 171 7.40 9.89 2.24
C ALA A 171 8.60 9.23 2.92
N ARG A 172 9.18 9.97 3.87
CA ARG A 172 10.13 9.39 4.80
C ARG A 172 9.38 8.46 5.78
N VAL A 173 9.82 7.20 5.84
CA VAL A 173 9.27 6.14 6.72
C VAL A 173 10.42 5.54 7.50
N GLU A 174 10.50 5.85 8.79
CA GLU A 174 11.57 5.34 9.64
C GLU A 174 11.43 3.82 9.85
N PRO A 175 12.51 3.04 9.73
CA PRO A 175 12.45 1.62 10.04
C PRO A 175 12.17 1.40 11.53
N VAL A 176 11.53 0.28 11.85
CA VAL A 176 11.28 -0.18 13.22
C VAL A 176 12.06 -1.47 13.42
N ASP A 177 12.89 -1.54 14.47
CA ASP A 177 13.75 -2.68 14.78
C ASP A 177 14.58 -3.16 13.58
N ASN A 178 15.19 -2.22 12.86
CA ASN A 178 15.95 -2.44 11.62
C ASN A 178 15.15 -3.16 10.51
N LYS A 179 13.86 -2.90 10.44
CA LYS A 179 12.99 -3.45 9.40
C LYS A 179 12.03 -2.40 8.88
N ILE A 180 11.66 -2.53 7.62
CA ILE A 180 10.48 -1.90 7.04
C ILE A 180 9.44 -2.99 6.78
N ARG A 181 8.23 -2.80 7.31
CA ARG A 181 7.10 -3.68 7.05
C ARG A 181 6.10 -2.97 6.15
N LEU A 182 5.64 -3.67 5.12
CA LEU A 182 4.68 -3.19 4.15
C LEU A 182 3.53 -4.18 4.07
N HIS A 183 2.37 -3.80 4.59
CA HIS A 183 1.13 -4.55 4.42
C HIS A 183 0.38 -3.92 3.25
N ILE A 184 0.21 -4.65 2.17
CA ILE A 184 -0.24 -4.14 0.88
C ILE A 184 -1.51 -4.85 0.45
N PHE A 185 -2.53 -4.09 0.07
CA PHE A 185 -3.74 -4.57 -0.59
C PHE A 185 -3.75 -4.05 -2.02
N VAL A 186 -3.98 -4.95 -2.96
CA VAL A 186 -4.19 -4.63 -4.37
C VAL A 186 -5.59 -5.10 -4.75
N ASP A 187 -6.39 -4.19 -5.29
CA ASP A 187 -7.76 -4.50 -5.74
C ASP A 187 -8.04 -3.83 -7.08
N LYS A 188 -8.01 -4.64 -8.16
CA LYS A 188 -8.24 -4.25 -9.55
C LYS A 188 -7.48 -2.99 -9.96
N SER A 189 -7.91 -1.83 -9.48
CA SER A 189 -7.41 -0.51 -9.90
C SER A 189 -6.87 0.33 -8.76
N SER A 190 -6.70 -0.24 -7.55
CA SER A 190 -6.16 0.47 -6.38
C SER A 190 -5.08 -0.33 -5.67
N ILE A 191 -4.19 0.41 -5.02
CA ILE A 191 -3.18 -0.13 -4.10
C ILE A 191 -3.27 0.67 -2.81
N GLU A 192 -3.39 -0.05 -1.68
CA GLU A 192 -3.33 0.53 -0.34
C GLU A 192 -2.17 -0.10 0.42
N ILE A 193 -1.23 0.73 0.90
CA ILE A 193 -0.02 0.28 1.60
C ILE A 193 -0.03 0.84 3.02
N PHE A 194 0.07 -0.04 3.99
CA PHE A 194 0.19 0.27 5.41
C PHE A 194 1.62 -0.04 5.84
N ALA A 195 2.44 1.00 5.95
CA ALA A 195 3.83 0.86 6.36
C ALA A 195 3.94 0.89 7.89
N ASN A 196 4.80 0.02 8.44
CA ASN A 196 5.09 -0.11 9.86
C ASN A 196 3.81 -0.13 10.72
N ASP A 197 2.99 -1.15 10.47
CA ASP A 197 1.71 -1.38 11.16
C ASP A 197 0.72 -0.20 11.05
N GLY A 198 0.76 0.53 9.93
CA GLY A 198 -0.19 1.60 9.62
C GLY A 198 0.14 2.96 10.23
N LYS A 199 1.38 3.17 10.66
CA LYS A 199 1.88 4.50 11.02
C LYS A 199 1.89 5.43 9.83
N ASP A 200 2.28 4.90 8.66
CA ASP A 200 2.29 5.61 7.39
C ASP A 200 1.46 4.85 6.37
N VAL A 201 0.50 5.52 5.74
CA VAL A 201 -0.44 4.88 4.81
C VAL A 201 -0.41 5.59 3.47
N PHE A 202 -0.51 4.81 2.38
CA PHE A 202 -0.51 5.30 1.02
C PHE A 202 -1.63 4.62 0.23
N THR A 203 -2.49 5.42 -0.38
CA THR A 203 -3.60 4.96 -1.22
C THR A 203 -3.46 5.54 -2.62
N LEU A 204 -3.47 4.69 -3.63
CA LEU A 204 -3.29 5.07 -5.03
C LEU A 204 -4.23 4.30 -5.95
N LEU A 205 -4.76 4.99 -6.95
CA LEU A 205 -5.36 4.38 -8.14
C LEU A 205 -4.25 4.00 -9.14
N THR A 206 -4.40 2.91 -9.87
CA THR A 206 -3.35 2.38 -10.77
C THR A 206 -3.86 2.01 -12.17
N TYR A 207 -5.08 1.52 -12.33
CA TYR A 207 -5.70 1.13 -13.61
C TYR A 207 -4.82 0.21 -14.48
N PRO A 208 -4.30 -0.90 -13.98
CA PRO A 208 -3.51 -1.83 -14.78
C PRO A 208 -4.38 -2.53 -15.83
N GLY A 209 -3.77 -2.96 -16.94
CA GLY A 209 -4.40 -3.85 -17.89
C GLY A 209 -4.63 -5.26 -17.31
N GLU A 210 -5.54 -6.03 -17.90
CA GLU A 210 -5.90 -7.38 -17.41
C GLU A 210 -4.70 -8.34 -17.35
N ALA A 211 -3.76 -8.24 -18.29
CA ALA A 211 -2.55 -9.07 -18.34
C ALA A 211 -1.44 -8.62 -17.36
N GLN A 212 -1.62 -7.50 -16.66
CA GLN A 212 -0.62 -6.94 -15.74
C GLN A 212 -0.81 -7.50 -14.31
N THR A 213 -0.70 -8.81 -14.12
CA THR A 213 -0.90 -9.45 -12.80
C THR A 213 0.40 -9.84 -12.10
N GLY A 214 1.56 -9.66 -12.75
CA GLY A 214 2.84 -10.10 -12.21
C GLY A 214 3.28 -9.34 -10.95
N ILE A 215 4.07 -10.03 -10.13
CA ILE A 215 4.76 -9.46 -8.96
C ILE A 215 6.24 -9.80 -9.06
N GLU A 216 7.08 -8.80 -8.84
CA GLU A 216 8.52 -8.97 -8.82
C GLU A 216 9.13 -8.36 -7.55
N LEU A 217 10.24 -8.94 -7.14
CA LEU A 217 11.13 -8.42 -6.11
C LEU A 217 12.34 -7.78 -6.78
N PHE A 218 12.89 -6.72 -6.21
CA PHE A 218 14.16 -6.17 -6.68
C PHE A 218 15.03 -5.66 -5.55
N ALA A 219 16.34 -5.64 -5.78
CA ALA A 219 17.32 -4.97 -4.93
C ALA A 219 18.52 -4.50 -5.76
N GLN A 220 19.10 -3.37 -5.39
CA GLN A 220 20.31 -2.85 -6.04
C GLN A 220 21.59 -3.54 -5.52
N LYS A 221 21.58 -3.97 -4.25
CA LYS A 221 22.70 -4.64 -3.62
C LYS A 221 22.24 -5.93 -2.92
N LYS A 222 23.17 -6.83 -2.63
CA LYS A 222 22.92 -8.02 -1.81
C LYS A 222 22.78 -7.66 -0.33
N GLY A 223 22.13 -8.53 0.45
CA GLY A 223 22.13 -8.47 1.92
C GLY A 223 20.77 -8.20 2.54
N THR A 224 19.85 -7.56 1.86
CA THR A 224 18.49 -7.37 2.37
C THR A 224 17.79 -8.72 2.51
N LYS A 225 17.37 -9.05 3.72
CA LYS A 225 16.55 -10.23 4.01
C LYS A 225 15.07 -9.84 3.91
N MET A 226 14.27 -10.73 3.35
CA MET A 226 12.83 -10.54 3.19
C MET A 226 12.07 -11.74 3.73
N GLU A 227 10.97 -11.45 4.42
CA GLU A 227 9.90 -12.38 4.75
C GLU A 227 8.62 -11.79 4.14
N LEU A 228 7.87 -12.60 3.40
CA LEU A 228 6.65 -12.15 2.73
C LEU A 228 5.61 -13.27 2.78
N ASP A 229 4.42 -12.92 3.25
CA ASP A 229 3.22 -13.73 3.15
C ASP A 229 2.29 -13.10 2.11
N ALA A 230 1.63 -13.95 1.31
CA ALA A 230 0.75 -13.52 0.23
C ALA A 230 -0.53 -14.34 0.21
N TRP A 231 -1.63 -13.71 -0.18
CA TRP A 231 -2.95 -14.33 -0.32
C TRP A 231 -3.70 -13.73 -1.50
N MET A 232 -4.39 -14.55 -2.26
CA MET A 232 -5.50 -14.07 -3.08
C MET A 232 -6.66 -13.68 -2.18
N LEU A 233 -7.45 -12.71 -2.60
CA LEU A 233 -8.65 -12.29 -1.87
C LEU A 233 -9.92 -12.67 -2.63
N LYS A 234 -10.92 -13.11 -1.89
CA LYS A 234 -12.27 -13.37 -2.42
C LYS A 234 -13.02 -12.06 -2.57
N SER A 235 -13.93 -12.01 -3.55
CA SER A 235 -14.90 -10.90 -3.65
C SER A 235 -15.83 -10.87 -2.43
N ILE A 236 -16.15 -9.69 -1.94
CA ILE A 236 -17.23 -9.47 -0.97
C ILE A 236 -18.61 -9.46 -1.62
N TRP A 237 -18.67 -9.33 -2.94
CA TRP A 237 -19.90 -9.37 -3.71
C TRP A 237 -20.20 -10.83 -4.11
N ARG A 238 -21.43 -11.25 -3.84
CA ARG A 238 -21.95 -12.58 -4.23
C ARG A 238 -22.66 -12.49 -5.58
#